data_5b60c555ad5825a872008c3521c59af7
#
_entry.id   5b60c555ad5825a872008c3521c59af7
#
_cell.length_a   1.000
_cell.length_b   1.000
_cell.length_c   1.000
_cell.angle_alpha   90.00
_cell.angle_beta   90.00
_cell.angle_gamma   90.00
#
_symmetry.space_group_name_H-M   'P 1'
#
loop_
_entity.id
_entity.type
_entity.pdbx_description
1 polymer ?
#
loop_
_entity_poly.entity_id
_entity_poly.type
_entity_poly.pdbx_seq_one_letter_code
_entity_poly.pdbx_strand_id
1 'polypeptide(L)'
;ALGLYNVYLNGQKVSTDEMTPGWTSYNRRLLYQTYEVTAMLHPGLNMAGAMLGAGWYKGVMGLTRSRNNYGDTTAFAMQLTLVYADGTRETVNTGPAWQGTKAPVIFSEIYHGEAYDAALELPHWAECETPENTPAGRWHAVHTVPYPAAKLAAQAAGKVCVQQRIPAQRVFTAPDGSTVVD
;
A
#
# COMPACT_ATOMS: atom_id res chain seq x y z
N ALA A 1 0.42 3.09 -8.87
CA ALA A 1 -0.86 2.82 -8.21
C ALA A 1 -1.89 3.89 -8.53
N LEU A 2 -3.14 3.54 -8.39
CA LEU A 2 -4.28 4.44 -8.31
C LEU A 2 -4.70 4.53 -6.84
N GLY A 3 -4.20 5.51 -6.12
CA GLY A 3 -4.23 5.62 -4.67
C GLY A 3 -2.83 5.54 -4.06
N LEU A 4 -2.77 5.39 -2.74
CA LEU A 4 -1.52 5.13 -2.01
C LEU A 4 -1.30 3.63 -1.85
N TYR A 5 -0.04 3.24 -1.65
CA TYR A 5 0.33 1.84 -1.42
C TYR A 5 1.53 1.68 -0.49
N ASN A 6 1.56 0.57 0.21
CA ASN A 6 2.74 -0.01 0.82
C ASN A 6 2.92 -1.43 0.29
N VAL A 7 4.12 -1.75 -0.20
CA VAL A 7 4.47 -3.11 -0.68
C VAL A 7 5.26 -3.85 0.38
N TYR A 8 4.99 -5.13 0.49
CA TYR A 8 5.66 -6.06 1.38
C TYR A 8 6.20 -7.24 0.59
N LEU A 9 7.34 -7.73 1.00
CA LEU A 9 7.96 -8.94 0.49
C LEU A 9 8.39 -9.79 1.68
N ASN A 10 7.88 -11.03 1.75
CA ASN A 10 8.14 -11.95 2.85
C ASN A 10 7.92 -11.32 4.24
N GLY A 11 6.80 -10.63 4.42
CA GLY A 11 6.41 -9.98 5.67
C GLY A 11 7.07 -8.62 5.93
N GLN A 12 8.08 -8.23 5.16
CA GLN A 12 8.81 -6.98 5.37
C GLN A 12 8.39 -5.89 4.37
N LYS A 13 8.17 -4.67 4.85
CA LYS A 13 7.93 -3.52 3.98
C LYS A 13 9.17 -3.26 3.11
N VAL A 14 9.02 -3.15 1.80
CA VAL A 14 10.15 -3.05 0.85
C VAL A 14 10.87 -1.71 0.90
N SER A 15 10.30 -0.70 1.55
CA SER A 15 10.89 0.64 1.62
C SER A 15 10.44 1.35 2.89
N THR A 16 11.24 2.31 3.35
CA THR A 16 10.88 3.27 4.38
C THR A 16 10.04 4.43 3.84
N ASP A 17 9.73 4.42 2.54
CA ASP A 17 8.91 5.44 1.91
C ASP A 17 7.48 5.39 2.45
N GLU A 18 6.92 6.56 2.70
CA GLU A 18 5.54 6.76 3.11
C GLU A 18 4.78 7.54 2.04
N MET A 19 3.45 7.41 2.03
CA MET A 19 2.56 8.11 1.10
C MET A 19 2.89 7.87 -0.39
N THR A 20 3.47 6.73 -0.72
CA THR A 20 3.79 6.35 -2.12
C THR A 20 2.52 6.10 -2.92
N PRO A 21 2.51 6.47 -4.20
CA PRO A 21 3.55 7.05 -5.03
C PRO A 21 3.65 8.57 -4.95
N GLY A 22 2.98 9.23 -4.04
CA GLY A 22 2.83 10.67 -3.96
C GLY A 22 1.68 11.19 -4.84
N TRP A 23 1.46 12.50 -4.77
CA TRP A 23 0.40 13.15 -5.55
C TRP A 23 0.90 13.57 -6.92
N THR A 24 0.06 13.39 -7.93
CA THR A 24 0.28 13.84 -9.30
C THR A 24 -1.06 14.11 -9.98
N SER A 25 -1.04 14.67 -11.19
CA SER A 25 -2.22 14.72 -12.06
C SER A 25 -2.46 13.34 -12.68
N TYR A 26 -3.18 12.48 -11.98
CA TYR A 26 -3.37 11.06 -12.34
C TYR A 26 -3.97 10.86 -13.74
N ASN A 27 -4.71 11.84 -14.26
CA ASN A 27 -5.23 11.79 -15.63
C ASN A 27 -4.14 11.95 -16.71
N ARG A 28 -2.94 12.41 -16.33
CA ARG A 28 -1.84 12.69 -17.26
C ARG A 28 -0.60 11.88 -16.96
N ARG A 29 -0.35 11.59 -15.69
CA ARG A 29 0.89 10.97 -15.23
C ARG A 29 0.64 10.12 -14.00
N LEU A 30 1.20 8.91 -13.99
CA LEU A 30 1.28 8.05 -12.83
C LEU A 30 2.75 7.91 -12.43
N LEU A 31 3.02 8.12 -11.15
CA LEU A 31 4.36 7.93 -10.61
C LEU A 31 4.59 6.46 -10.24
N TYR A 32 5.81 5.98 -10.48
CA TYR A 32 6.27 4.69 -10.01
C TYR A 32 7.58 4.81 -9.23
N GLN A 33 7.83 3.86 -8.35
CA GLN A 33 9.04 3.70 -7.58
C GLN A 33 9.75 2.41 -8.01
N THR A 34 11.07 2.39 -7.88
CA THR A 34 11.89 1.20 -8.09
C THR A 34 12.68 0.93 -6.81
N TYR A 35 12.65 -0.31 -6.37
CA TYR A 35 13.30 -0.76 -5.14
C TYR A 35 14.23 -1.92 -5.44
N GLU A 36 15.41 -1.91 -4.83
CA GLU A 36 16.30 -3.06 -4.80
C GLU A 36 15.85 -3.99 -3.65
N VAL A 37 15.49 -5.22 -4.00
CA VAL A 37 14.89 -6.18 -3.06
C VAL A 37 15.61 -7.52 -3.00
N THR A 38 16.79 -7.65 -3.61
CA THR A 38 17.57 -8.90 -3.66
C THR A 38 17.76 -9.50 -2.27
N ALA A 39 18.11 -8.68 -1.28
CA ALA A 39 18.34 -9.13 0.10
C ALA A 39 17.06 -9.62 0.82
N MET A 40 15.88 -9.35 0.27
CA MET A 40 14.59 -9.77 0.83
C MET A 40 14.08 -11.08 0.22
N LEU A 41 14.75 -11.56 -0.83
CA LEU A 41 14.39 -12.81 -1.51
C LEU A 41 15.19 -13.98 -0.97
N HIS A 42 14.59 -15.16 -0.99
CA HIS A 42 15.24 -16.42 -0.62
C HIS A 42 14.86 -17.52 -1.63
N PRO A 43 15.64 -18.61 -1.69
CA PRO A 43 15.28 -19.75 -2.52
C PRO A 43 13.92 -20.34 -2.12
N GLY A 44 13.15 -20.78 -3.11
CA GLY A 44 11.83 -21.37 -2.89
C GLY A 44 10.71 -20.35 -2.96
N LEU A 45 9.68 -20.50 -2.13
CA LEU A 45 8.51 -19.65 -2.13
C LEU A 45 8.84 -18.27 -1.57
N ASN A 46 8.34 -17.23 -2.24
CA ASN A 46 8.37 -15.85 -1.78
C ASN A 46 6.96 -15.27 -1.89
N MET A 47 6.55 -14.46 -0.93
CA MET A 47 5.25 -13.82 -0.91
C MET A 47 5.39 -12.32 -1.12
N ALA A 48 4.66 -11.78 -2.08
CA ALA A 48 4.53 -10.36 -2.29
C ALA A 48 3.10 -9.91 -2.02
N GLY A 49 2.95 -8.80 -1.32
CA GLY A 49 1.66 -8.22 -1.02
C GLY A 49 1.67 -6.71 -1.02
N ALA A 50 0.51 -6.09 -1.20
CA ALA A 50 0.37 -4.64 -1.15
C ALA A 50 -0.86 -4.23 -0.35
N MET A 51 -0.71 -3.22 0.51
CA MET A 51 -1.81 -2.53 1.17
C MET A 51 -2.12 -1.26 0.39
N LEU A 52 -3.41 -1.00 0.11
CA LEU A 52 -3.85 0.14 -0.70
C LEU A 52 -4.69 1.09 0.14
N GLY A 53 -4.52 2.40 -0.09
CA GLY A 53 -5.30 3.46 0.52
C GLY A 53 -5.86 4.44 -0.52
N ALA A 54 -6.89 5.18 -0.17
CA ALA A 54 -7.55 6.13 -1.07
C ALA A 54 -6.62 7.28 -1.50
N GLY A 55 -5.89 7.87 -0.54
CA GLY A 55 -4.96 8.97 -0.77
C GLY A 55 -5.58 10.13 -1.54
N TRP A 56 -4.78 10.76 -2.39
CA TRP A 56 -5.22 11.86 -3.26
C TRP A 56 -6.06 11.41 -4.46
N TYR A 57 -5.98 10.13 -4.83
CA TYR A 57 -6.67 9.62 -6.01
C TYR A 57 -8.18 9.58 -5.84
N LYS A 58 -8.62 8.98 -4.74
CA LYS A 58 -10.02 8.69 -4.44
C LYS A 58 -10.56 9.50 -3.26
N GLY A 59 -9.69 9.90 -2.34
CA GLY A 59 -10.06 10.59 -1.11
C GLY A 59 -10.60 12.00 -1.35
N VAL A 60 -11.07 12.61 -0.27
CA VAL A 60 -11.53 13.99 -0.27
C VAL A 60 -10.37 14.95 -0.54
N MET A 61 -10.60 15.93 -1.39
CA MET A 61 -9.62 16.96 -1.72
C MET A 61 -10.23 18.36 -1.79
N GLY A 62 -9.39 19.34 -1.44
CA GLY A 62 -9.64 20.76 -1.62
C GLY A 62 -10.77 21.33 -0.76
N LEU A 63 -11.04 22.62 -0.95
CA LEU A 63 -12.05 23.35 -0.22
C LEU A 63 -13.49 22.87 -0.51
N THR A 64 -13.72 22.36 -1.70
CA THR A 64 -15.02 21.84 -2.13
C THR A 64 -15.33 20.46 -1.52
N ARG A 65 -14.39 19.84 -0.81
CA ARG A 65 -14.51 18.49 -0.24
C ARG A 65 -15.00 17.45 -1.25
N SER A 66 -14.61 17.59 -2.52
CA SER A 66 -14.95 16.64 -3.57
C SER A 66 -14.18 15.33 -3.40
N ARG A 67 -14.85 14.21 -3.67
CA ARG A 67 -14.29 12.86 -3.70
C ARG A 67 -14.11 12.36 -5.12
N ASN A 68 -13.31 11.32 -5.27
CA ASN A 68 -13.15 10.60 -6.53
C ASN A 68 -12.69 11.51 -7.69
N ASN A 69 -11.84 12.50 -7.38
CA ASN A 69 -11.41 13.50 -8.37
C ASN A 69 -10.68 12.90 -9.56
N TYR A 70 -10.06 11.73 -9.38
CA TYR A 70 -9.35 11.01 -10.45
C TYR A 70 -9.93 9.64 -10.74
N GLY A 71 -10.70 9.08 -9.81
CA GLY A 71 -11.38 7.79 -9.95
C GLY A 71 -11.88 7.28 -8.61
N ASP A 72 -12.75 6.28 -8.66
CA ASP A 72 -13.44 5.69 -7.49
C ASP A 72 -12.90 4.32 -7.09
N THR A 73 -11.96 3.77 -7.85
CA THR A 73 -11.42 2.43 -7.64
C THR A 73 -9.91 2.48 -7.48
N THR A 74 -9.42 2.10 -6.30
CA THR A 74 -7.98 1.95 -6.07
C THR A 74 -7.44 0.74 -6.83
N ALA A 75 -6.25 0.88 -7.41
CA ALA A 75 -5.59 -0.20 -8.12
C ALA A 75 -4.07 -0.15 -7.97
N PHE A 76 -3.45 -1.30 -8.14
CA PHE A 76 -2.01 -1.47 -7.96
C PHE A 76 -1.43 -2.34 -9.08
N ALA A 77 -0.28 -1.94 -9.59
CA ALA A 77 0.53 -2.75 -10.49
C ALA A 77 1.98 -2.78 -10.00
N MET A 78 2.57 -3.96 -10.01
CA MET A 78 3.95 -4.22 -9.64
C MET A 78 4.58 -5.15 -10.67
N GLN A 79 5.87 -4.92 -10.92
CA GLN A 79 6.74 -5.82 -11.66
C GLN A 79 7.97 -6.12 -10.80
N LEU A 80 8.25 -7.40 -10.58
CA LEU A 80 9.50 -7.87 -10.00
C LEU A 80 10.35 -8.50 -11.11
N THR A 81 11.58 -8.03 -11.29
CA THR A 81 12.52 -8.59 -12.23
C THR A 81 13.64 -9.29 -11.47
N LEU A 82 13.77 -10.58 -11.69
CA LEU A 82 14.85 -11.41 -11.17
C LEU A 82 15.94 -11.51 -12.24
N VAL A 83 17.19 -11.31 -11.83
CA VAL A 83 18.36 -11.50 -12.70
C VAL A 83 19.24 -12.54 -12.01
N TYR A 84 19.36 -13.70 -12.62
CA TYR A 84 20.12 -14.82 -12.09
C TYR A 84 21.62 -14.69 -12.41
N ALA A 85 22.46 -15.43 -11.68
CA ALA A 85 23.91 -15.40 -11.85
C ALA A 85 24.40 -15.81 -13.26
N ASP A 86 23.63 -16.62 -13.97
CA ASP A 86 23.88 -17.01 -15.36
C ASP A 86 23.43 -15.98 -16.38
N GLY A 87 22.88 -14.83 -15.93
CA GLY A 87 22.38 -13.76 -16.77
C GLY A 87 20.95 -13.94 -17.25
N THR A 88 20.30 -15.06 -16.94
CA THR A 88 18.87 -15.27 -17.25
C THR A 88 18.00 -14.30 -16.46
N ARG A 89 16.82 -13.99 -17.01
CA ARG A 89 15.89 -13.06 -16.39
C ARG A 89 14.50 -13.66 -16.30
N GLU A 90 13.86 -13.41 -15.19
CA GLU A 90 12.45 -13.75 -14.95
C GLU A 90 11.70 -12.49 -14.52
N THR A 91 10.44 -12.38 -14.91
CA THR A 91 9.59 -11.25 -14.53
C THR A 91 8.28 -11.75 -13.94
N VAL A 92 8.00 -11.32 -12.72
CA VAL A 92 6.74 -11.57 -12.03
C VAL A 92 5.93 -10.28 -11.98
N ASN A 93 4.70 -10.33 -12.47
CA ASN A 93 3.80 -9.19 -12.51
C ASN A 93 2.55 -9.43 -11.65
N THR A 94 1.94 -8.35 -11.17
CA THR A 94 0.56 -8.43 -10.68
C THR A 94 -0.37 -8.88 -11.81
N GLY A 95 -1.37 -9.67 -11.46
CA GLY A 95 -2.29 -10.21 -12.46
C GLY A 95 -3.50 -10.91 -11.83
N PRO A 96 -4.32 -11.58 -12.66
CA PRO A 96 -5.58 -12.21 -12.21
C PRO A 96 -5.42 -13.32 -11.15
N ALA A 97 -4.22 -13.88 -11.02
CA ALA A 97 -3.91 -14.89 -10.01
C ALA A 97 -3.76 -14.30 -8.58
N TRP A 98 -3.67 -12.99 -8.47
CA TRP A 98 -3.61 -12.32 -7.19
C TRP A 98 -4.95 -12.38 -6.47
N GLN A 99 -4.88 -12.32 -5.16
CA GLN A 99 -6.06 -12.25 -4.30
C GLN A 99 -6.05 -10.97 -3.48
N GLY A 100 -7.23 -10.50 -3.13
CA GLY A 100 -7.41 -9.30 -2.33
C GLY A 100 -8.44 -9.52 -1.23
N THR A 101 -8.31 -8.76 -0.15
CA THR A 101 -9.26 -8.74 0.96
C THR A 101 -9.37 -7.33 1.54
N LYS A 102 -10.38 -7.09 2.36
CA LYS A 102 -10.47 -5.86 3.14
C LYS A 102 -9.41 -5.87 4.23
N ALA A 103 -8.68 -4.78 4.34
CA ALA A 103 -7.66 -4.55 5.35
C ALA A 103 -8.28 -3.96 6.62
N PRO A 104 -7.55 -3.98 7.77
CA PRO A 104 -7.97 -3.30 8.99
C PRO A 104 -8.12 -1.78 8.81
N VAL A 105 -7.41 -1.18 7.87
CA VAL A 105 -7.60 0.21 7.48
C VAL A 105 -8.86 0.31 6.61
N ILE A 106 -10.01 0.62 7.22
CA ILE A 106 -11.31 0.71 6.55
C ILE A 106 -11.54 2.06 5.87
N PHE A 107 -10.76 3.04 6.27
CA PHE A 107 -10.80 4.41 5.76
C PHE A 107 -9.41 5.03 5.88
N SER A 108 -8.92 5.66 4.81
CA SER A 108 -7.61 6.34 4.79
C SER A 108 -7.63 7.47 3.76
N GLU A 109 -7.63 8.71 4.26
CA GLU A 109 -7.68 9.91 3.42
C GLU A 109 -6.74 11.00 3.95
N ILE A 110 -6.19 11.80 3.05
CA ILE A 110 -5.21 12.83 3.40
C ILE A 110 -5.76 13.86 4.39
N TYR A 111 -7.01 14.29 4.21
CA TYR A 111 -7.61 15.34 5.03
C TYR A 111 -8.41 14.84 6.24
N HIS A 112 -8.86 13.59 6.23
CA HIS A 112 -9.70 13.03 7.27
C HIS A 112 -9.00 11.97 8.12
N GLY A 113 -7.73 11.66 7.79
CA GLY A 113 -6.96 10.67 8.53
C GLY A 113 -7.37 9.24 8.22
N GLU A 114 -7.39 8.40 9.22
CA GLU A 114 -7.54 6.96 9.10
C GLU A 114 -8.54 6.43 10.13
N ALA A 115 -9.33 5.47 9.72
CA ALA A 115 -10.13 4.64 10.63
C ALA A 115 -9.61 3.19 10.54
N TYR A 116 -9.31 2.62 11.69
CA TYR A 116 -8.70 1.30 11.83
C TYR A 116 -9.59 0.38 12.67
N ASP A 117 -9.86 -0.81 12.17
CA ASP A 117 -10.60 -1.86 12.86
C ASP A 117 -9.67 -3.05 13.12
N ALA A 118 -9.20 -3.19 14.36
CA ALA A 118 -8.30 -4.25 14.76
C ALA A 118 -8.91 -5.67 14.60
N ALA A 119 -10.24 -5.79 14.59
CA ALA A 119 -10.91 -7.08 14.35
C ALA A 119 -10.71 -7.60 12.91
N LEU A 120 -10.30 -6.73 12.00
CA LEU A 120 -10.01 -7.07 10.61
C LEU A 120 -8.54 -7.40 10.36
N GLU A 121 -7.69 -7.38 11.37
CA GLU A 121 -6.28 -7.76 11.22
C GLU A 121 -6.13 -9.18 10.65
N LEU A 122 -5.15 -9.32 9.80
CA LEU A 122 -4.71 -10.58 9.22
C LEU A 122 -3.23 -10.74 9.54
N PRO A 123 -2.89 -11.38 10.66
CA PRO A 123 -1.50 -11.67 10.98
C PRO A 123 -0.84 -12.43 9.82
N HIS A 124 0.42 -12.10 9.55
CA HIS A 124 1.26 -12.80 8.56
C HIS A 124 0.75 -12.77 7.10
N TRP A 125 -0.18 -11.86 6.76
CA TRP A 125 -0.84 -11.81 5.45
C TRP A 125 0.11 -11.66 4.24
N ALA A 126 1.32 -11.19 4.46
CA ALA A 126 2.36 -11.00 3.42
C ALA A 126 3.53 -11.99 3.60
N GLU A 127 3.36 -13.05 4.40
CA GLU A 127 4.36 -14.10 4.63
C GLU A 127 3.99 -15.38 3.89
N CYS A 128 5.00 -16.20 3.55
CA CYS A 128 4.78 -17.48 2.85
C CYS A 128 4.08 -18.53 3.70
N GLU A 129 4.24 -18.44 5.01
CA GLU A 129 3.54 -19.30 5.95
C GLU A 129 2.23 -18.62 6.34
N THR A 130 1.17 -18.88 5.58
CA THR A 130 -0.17 -18.49 6.02
C THR A 130 -0.55 -19.36 7.23
N PRO A 131 -0.87 -18.73 8.38
CA PRO A 131 -1.34 -19.47 9.53
C PRO A 131 -2.56 -20.32 9.14
N GLU A 132 -2.66 -21.54 9.65
CA GLU A 132 -3.83 -22.43 9.49
C GLU A 132 -5.16 -21.77 9.87
N ASN A 133 -5.08 -20.63 10.59
CA ASN A 133 -6.20 -19.84 11.09
C ASN A 133 -6.64 -18.68 10.19
N THR A 134 -6.13 -18.54 8.96
CA THR A 134 -6.71 -17.56 8.05
C THR A 134 -8.15 -17.98 7.71
N PRO A 135 -9.18 -17.22 8.11
CA PRO A 135 -10.57 -17.63 7.87
C PRO A 135 -10.78 -17.92 6.40
N ALA A 136 -11.24 -19.12 6.09
CA ALA A 136 -11.58 -19.50 4.72
C ALA A 136 -12.57 -18.49 4.13
N GLY A 137 -12.34 -18.06 2.89
CA GLY A 137 -13.24 -17.15 2.17
C GLY A 137 -13.02 -15.65 2.43
N ARG A 138 -12.01 -15.24 3.17
CA ARG A 138 -11.66 -13.81 3.29
C ARG A 138 -10.95 -13.26 2.04
N TRP A 139 -10.20 -14.08 1.35
CA TRP A 139 -9.48 -13.72 0.14
C TRP A 139 -10.32 -13.99 -1.11
N HIS A 140 -10.38 -13.02 -2.01
CA HIS A 140 -11.15 -13.07 -3.24
C HIS A 140 -10.25 -12.78 -4.44
N ALA A 141 -10.60 -13.31 -5.59
CA ALA A 141 -9.94 -12.96 -6.84
C ALA A 141 -10.00 -11.44 -7.08
N VAL A 142 -8.89 -10.85 -7.49
CA VAL A 142 -8.84 -9.44 -7.86
C VAL A 142 -9.46 -9.22 -9.23
N HIS A 143 -9.95 -8.01 -9.46
CA HIS A 143 -10.40 -7.56 -10.77
C HIS A 143 -9.32 -6.70 -11.42
N THR A 144 -9.04 -6.95 -12.70
CA THR A 144 -8.18 -6.07 -13.47
C THR A 144 -8.96 -4.82 -13.87
N VAL A 145 -8.36 -3.66 -13.70
CA VAL A 145 -8.91 -2.39 -14.22
C VAL A 145 -8.21 -2.04 -15.53
N PRO A 146 -8.89 -1.34 -16.45
CA PRO A 146 -8.26 -0.86 -17.66
C PRO A 146 -7.02 -0.01 -17.33
N TYR A 147 -5.96 -0.20 -18.11
CA TYR A 147 -4.77 0.63 -17.95
C TYR A 147 -5.13 2.09 -18.24
N PRO A 148 -4.86 3.02 -17.33
CA PRO A 148 -5.17 4.43 -17.56
C PRO A 148 -4.28 4.99 -18.68
N ALA A 149 -4.82 5.86 -19.53
CA ALA A 149 -4.09 6.53 -20.61
C ALA A 149 -3.00 7.53 -20.12
N ALA A 150 -2.66 7.48 -18.84
CA ALA A 150 -1.66 8.35 -18.23
C ALA A 150 -0.24 7.82 -18.48
N LYS A 151 0.71 8.73 -18.67
CA LYS A 151 2.13 8.37 -18.82
C LYS A 151 2.71 7.89 -17.49
N LEU A 152 3.40 6.76 -17.50
CA LEU A 152 4.24 6.34 -16.36
C LEU A 152 5.50 7.20 -16.30
N ALA A 153 5.84 7.67 -15.10
CA ALA A 153 7.05 8.44 -14.84
C ALA A 153 7.68 7.99 -13.51
N ALA A 154 9.01 7.92 -13.48
CA ALA A 154 9.72 7.70 -12.22
C ALA A 154 9.47 8.87 -11.27
N GLN A 155 9.37 8.57 -9.99
CA GLN A 155 9.30 9.60 -8.96
C GLN A 155 10.64 10.36 -8.94
N ALA A 156 10.60 11.64 -9.28
CA ALA A 156 11.76 12.53 -9.25
C ALA A 156 11.84 13.38 -7.98
N ALA A 157 10.71 13.56 -7.27
CA ALA A 157 10.68 14.30 -6.01
C ALA A 157 11.28 13.49 -4.86
N GLY A 158 11.69 14.19 -3.79
CA GLY A 158 12.18 13.58 -2.58
C GLY A 158 11.16 12.60 -1.96
N LYS A 159 11.67 11.62 -1.25
CA LYS A 159 10.85 10.64 -0.54
C LYS A 159 10.26 11.23 0.73
N VAL A 160 9.02 10.86 1.03
CA VAL A 160 8.43 11.07 2.35
C VAL A 160 8.83 9.88 3.21
N CYS A 161 9.38 10.13 4.39
CA CYS A 161 9.75 9.06 5.32
C CYS A 161 9.61 9.55 6.76
N VAL A 162 9.52 8.60 7.70
CA VAL A 162 9.47 8.91 9.13
C VAL A 162 10.78 9.55 9.55
N GLN A 163 10.74 10.80 10.00
CA GLN A 163 11.92 11.54 10.45
C GLN A 163 12.20 11.32 11.94
N GLN A 164 11.15 11.20 12.75
CA GLN A 164 11.27 11.06 14.19
C GLN A 164 10.11 10.24 14.74
N ARG A 165 10.38 9.43 15.74
CA ARG A 165 9.39 8.74 16.56
C ARG A 165 9.50 9.28 17.99
N ILE A 166 8.39 9.84 18.48
CA ILE A 166 8.30 10.39 19.84
C ILE A 166 7.44 9.41 20.65
N PRO A 167 8.01 8.73 21.65
CA PRO A 167 7.22 7.85 22.52
C PRO A 167 6.28 8.66 23.39
N ALA A 168 5.08 8.16 23.60
CA ALA A 168 4.13 8.75 24.52
C ALA A 168 4.72 8.81 25.94
N GLN A 169 4.60 9.96 26.59
CA GLN A 169 5.05 10.17 27.98
C GLN A 169 3.95 9.82 28.97
N ARG A 170 2.71 10.12 28.62
CA ARG A 170 1.53 9.79 29.43
C ARG A 170 0.28 9.67 28.57
N VAL A 171 -0.71 8.96 29.11
CA VAL A 171 -2.05 8.88 28.56
C VAL A 171 -3.03 9.30 29.66
N PHE A 172 -3.93 10.21 29.35
CA PHE A 172 -4.92 10.71 30.33
C PHE A 172 -6.24 11.05 29.64
N THR A 173 -7.28 11.21 30.45
CA THR A 173 -8.60 11.64 29.97
C THR A 173 -8.76 13.14 30.18
N ALA A 174 -9.05 13.87 29.12
CA ALA A 174 -9.36 15.29 29.17
C ALA A 174 -10.72 15.55 29.81
N PRO A 175 -11.03 16.81 30.26
CA PRO A 175 -12.29 17.15 30.87
C PRO A 175 -13.55 16.86 30.04
N ASP A 176 -13.41 16.83 28.71
CA ASP A 176 -14.46 16.49 27.75
C ASP A 176 -14.66 14.98 27.54
N GLY A 177 -13.90 14.14 28.25
CA GLY A 177 -13.93 12.69 28.15
C GLY A 177 -13.06 12.10 27.06
N SER A 178 -12.35 12.90 26.26
CA SER A 178 -11.44 12.40 25.23
C SER A 178 -10.16 11.83 25.84
N THR A 179 -9.61 10.79 25.20
CA THR A 179 -8.28 10.25 25.54
C THR A 179 -7.20 11.08 24.88
N VAL A 180 -6.26 11.59 25.67
CA VAL A 180 -5.12 12.36 25.21
C VAL A 180 -3.85 11.55 25.41
N VAL A 181 -3.01 11.52 24.41
CA VAL A 181 -1.67 10.94 24.41
C VAL A 181 -0.67 12.09 24.29
N ASP A 182 0.19 12.24 25.31
CA ASP A 182 1.16 13.33 25.46
C ASP A 182 2.59 12.77 25.47
#